data_c00918348324f9e87fef816559d4d4e2
#
_entry.id   c00918348324f9e87fef816559d4d4e2
#
_cell.length_a   1.000
_cell.length_b   1.000
_cell.length_c   1.000
_cell.angle_alpha   90.00
_cell.angle_beta   90.00
_cell.angle_gamma   90.00
#
_symmetry.space_group_name_H-M   'P 1'
#
loop_
_entity.id
_entity.type
_entity.pdbx_description
1 polymer ?
#
loop_
_entity_poly.entity_id
_entity_poly.type
_entity_poly.pdbx_seq_one_letter_code
_entity_poly.pdbx_strand_id
1 'polypeptide(L)'
;MRPIISSIQPFLDRVPQLADRSWVHGSAQLIGDVTVGADSSIWCGAVVRGDVHHIRIGARTNIQDNRVLHVSHKNPRNPHGAPLIIGDDVTVGHGVILHGCTIGNACLIGMGSLIMDNAVLEPETLLGAGSLVAENSVLRSGFLYLGRPAKPVRPLSAEEIDYLYYSARHYVTLSRQYGMPPPADDVYRDEG
;
A
#
# COMPACT_ATOMS: atom_id res chain seq x y z
N MET A 1 19.25 -23.47 -13.01
CA MET A 1 18.60 -22.41 -12.22
C MET A 1 17.52 -23.07 -11.36
N ARG A 2 17.53 -22.94 -10.02
CA ARG A 2 16.46 -23.49 -9.19
C ARG A 2 15.25 -22.53 -9.27
N PRO A 3 14.01 -23.03 -9.38
CA PRO A 3 12.86 -22.15 -9.34
C PRO A 3 12.82 -21.43 -7.97
N ILE A 4 12.61 -20.12 -7.99
CA ILE A 4 12.41 -19.32 -6.77
C ILE A 4 10.96 -19.56 -6.33
N ILE A 5 10.77 -20.29 -5.22
CA ILE A 5 9.44 -20.68 -4.69
C ILE A 5 9.10 -19.84 -3.43
N SER A 6 9.75 -18.71 -3.23
CA SER A 6 9.50 -17.85 -2.07
C SER A 6 8.71 -16.61 -2.48
N SER A 7 7.75 -16.22 -1.65
CA SER A 7 7.05 -14.93 -1.76
C SER A 7 7.96 -13.74 -1.49
N ILE A 8 9.12 -13.95 -0.84
CA ILE A 8 10.14 -12.94 -0.56
C ILE A 8 11.38 -13.28 -1.36
N GLN A 9 11.76 -12.42 -2.30
CA GLN A 9 12.81 -12.68 -3.27
C GLN A 9 13.90 -11.60 -3.24
N PRO A 10 15.18 -11.97 -3.18
CA PRO A 10 16.25 -11.03 -3.37
C PRO A 10 16.29 -10.55 -4.83
N PHE A 11 16.74 -9.32 -5.04
CA PHE A 11 17.19 -8.81 -6.33
C PHE A 11 18.59 -8.22 -6.17
N LEU A 12 19.57 -8.81 -6.84
CA LEU A 12 21.00 -8.58 -6.62
C LEU A 12 21.35 -8.83 -5.13
N ASP A 13 21.92 -7.84 -4.44
CA ASP A 13 22.30 -7.85 -3.04
C ASP A 13 21.19 -7.38 -2.07
N ARG A 14 20.01 -7.02 -2.59
CA ARG A 14 18.90 -6.45 -1.82
C ARG A 14 17.84 -7.49 -1.52
N VAL A 15 17.50 -7.63 -0.24
CA VAL A 15 16.49 -8.56 0.25
C VAL A 15 15.41 -7.76 0.98
N PRO A 16 14.11 -8.03 0.74
CA PRO A 16 13.04 -7.37 1.48
C PRO A 16 13.21 -7.49 2.99
N GLN A 17 13.01 -6.38 3.70
CA GLN A 17 13.11 -6.27 5.15
C GLN A 17 11.73 -6.13 5.75
N LEU A 18 11.39 -7.00 6.68
CA LEU A 18 10.11 -7.04 7.37
C LEU A 18 10.33 -6.69 8.83
N ALA A 19 9.62 -5.67 9.32
CA ALA A 19 9.64 -5.32 10.74
C ALA A 19 8.78 -6.30 11.57
N ASP A 20 8.91 -6.21 12.88
CA ASP A 20 8.16 -7.05 13.82
C ASP A 20 6.65 -6.96 13.58
N ARG A 21 5.96 -8.09 13.69
CA ARG A 21 4.52 -8.25 13.51
C ARG A 21 3.98 -7.80 12.15
N SER A 22 4.84 -7.55 11.15
CA SER A 22 4.37 -7.42 9.78
C SER A 22 3.93 -8.78 9.24
N TRP A 23 2.90 -8.79 8.40
CA TRP A 23 2.33 -10.00 7.85
C TRP A 23 2.30 -9.97 6.32
N VAL A 24 2.71 -11.06 5.69
CA VAL A 24 2.73 -11.21 4.23
C VAL A 24 2.03 -12.49 3.85
N HIS A 25 0.97 -12.40 3.07
CA HIS A 25 0.26 -13.57 2.55
C HIS A 25 1.16 -14.38 1.60
N GLY A 26 1.07 -15.71 1.66
CA GLY A 26 1.93 -16.62 0.88
C GLY A 26 1.85 -16.47 -0.64
N SER A 27 0.77 -15.88 -1.19
CA SER A 27 0.64 -15.60 -2.62
C SER A 27 1.12 -14.19 -3.02
N ALA A 28 1.48 -13.33 -2.06
CA ALA A 28 2.08 -12.04 -2.36
C ALA A 28 3.55 -12.22 -2.82
N GLN A 29 4.06 -11.27 -3.59
CA GLN A 29 5.46 -11.28 -4.07
C GLN A 29 6.15 -9.98 -3.63
N LEU A 30 7.20 -10.09 -2.81
CA LEU A 30 8.06 -8.98 -2.41
C LEU A 30 9.45 -9.20 -3.02
N ILE A 31 9.95 -8.24 -3.78
CA ILE A 31 11.18 -8.41 -4.57
C ILE A 31 12.11 -7.22 -4.36
N GLY A 32 13.36 -7.46 -3.99
CA GLY A 32 14.43 -6.46 -3.96
C GLY A 32 14.40 -5.51 -2.77
N ASP A 33 14.63 -4.23 -3.01
CA ASP A 33 14.77 -3.18 -1.97
C ASP A 33 13.41 -2.72 -1.45
N VAL A 34 12.78 -3.56 -0.64
CA VAL A 34 11.48 -3.33 -0.01
C VAL A 34 11.65 -3.34 1.50
N THR A 35 11.08 -2.34 2.20
CA THR A 35 10.95 -2.36 3.65
C THR A 35 9.48 -2.26 4.03
N VAL A 36 9.02 -3.13 4.92
CA VAL A 36 7.65 -3.16 5.46
C VAL A 36 7.69 -2.87 6.95
N GLY A 37 6.99 -1.83 7.39
CA GLY A 37 6.92 -1.38 8.77
C GLY A 37 6.12 -2.31 9.68
N ALA A 38 6.24 -2.08 10.99
CA ALA A 38 5.61 -2.90 12.03
C ALA A 38 4.07 -2.89 11.90
N ASP A 39 3.46 -4.04 12.19
CA ASP A 39 2.00 -4.26 12.13
C ASP A 39 1.37 -3.99 10.75
N SER A 40 2.18 -3.90 9.69
CA SER A 40 1.70 -3.75 8.32
C SER A 40 1.41 -5.08 7.65
N SER A 41 0.50 -5.10 6.67
CA SER A 41 0.03 -6.34 6.05
C SER A 41 0.01 -6.25 4.51
N ILE A 42 0.52 -7.31 3.87
CA ILE A 42 0.55 -7.45 2.40
C ILE A 42 -0.31 -8.65 2.03
N TRP A 43 -1.40 -8.41 1.31
CA TRP A 43 -2.48 -9.37 1.07
C TRP A 43 -2.33 -10.17 -0.22
N CYS A 44 -3.32 -11.01 -0.49
CA CYS A 44 -3.29 -12.01 -1.57
C CYS A 44 -2.99 -11.40 -2.94
N GLY A 45 -2.07 -11.98 -3.68
CA GLY A 45 -1.75 -11.59 -5.04
C GLY A 45 -1.11 -10.21 -5.22
N ALA A 46 -0.74 -9.53 -4.12
CA ALA A 46 -0.01 -8.28 -4.21
C ALA A 46 1.42 -8.50 -4.73
N VAL A 47 1.87 -7.62 -5.63
CA VAL A 47 3.26 -7.60 -6.14
C VAL A 47 3.92 -6.29 -5.74
N VAL A 48 4.98 -6.39 -4.93
CA VAL A 48 5.77 -5.27 -4.42
C VAL A 48 7.19 -5.43 -4.92
N ARG A 49 7.55 -4.71 -6.00
CA ARG A 49 8.81 -4.90 -6.71
C ARG A 49 9.70 -3.67 -6.65
N GLY A 50 10.70 -3.72 -5.75
CA GLY A 50 11.73 -2.69 -5.55
C GLY A 50 13.06 -3.08 -6.20
N ASP A 51 13.08 -3.39 -7.48
CA ASP A 51 14.27 -3.85 -8.23
C ASP A 51 15.15 -2.68 -8.71
N VAL A 52 14.57 -1.64 -9.27
CA VAL A 52 15.29 -0.50 -9.86
C VAL A 52 15.33 0.76 -8.98
N HIS A 53 14.54 0.76 -7.90
CA HIS A 53 14.55 1.76 -6.83
C HIS A 53 13.96 1.15 -5.56
N HIS A 54 13.92 1.89 -4.45
CA HIS A 54 13.41 1.37 -3.20
C HIS A 54 11.89 1.60 -3.01
N ILE A 55 11.26 0.69 -2.26
CA ILE A 55 9.90 0.82 -1.73
C ILE A 55 9.97 0.84 -0.20
N ARG A 56 9.33 1.82 0.42
CA ARG A 56 9.23 1.94 1.88
C ARG A 56 7.76 2.01 2.27
N ILE A 57 7.33 1.06 3.10
CA ILE A 57 5.96 0.98 3.61
C ILE A 57 6.05 1.20 5.11
N GLY A 58 5.33 2.18 5.63
CA GLY A 58 5.27 2.55 7.04
C GLY A 58 4.59 1.50 7.91
N ALA A 59 4.36 1.84 9.17
CA ALA A 59 3.73 0.97 10.16
C ALA A 59 2.19 0.96 10.02
N ARG A 60 1.51 -0.13 10.42
CA ARG A 60 0.05 -0.28 10.44
C ARG A 60 -0.62 0.01 9.08
N THR A 61 0.13 -0.18 8.00
CA THR A 61 -0.31 0.06 6.62
C THR A 61 -0.72 -1.25 5.97
N ASN A 62 -1.84 -1.26 5.26
CA ASN A 62 -2.32 -2.45 4.58
C ASN A 62 -2.30 -2.29 3.06
N ILE A 63 -1.68 -3.26 2.41
CA ILE A 63 -1.62 -3.38 0.94
C ILE A 63 -2.52 -4.55 0.57
N GLN A 64 -3.79 -4.27 0.25
CA GLN A 64 -4.82 -5.31 0.09
C GLN A 64 -4.60 -6.15 -1.18
N ASP A 65 -5.59 -6.91 -1.69
CA ASP A 65 -5.38 -7.95 -2.72
C ASP A 65 -5.12 -7.40 -4.13
N ASN A 66 -4.31 -8.14 -4.92
CA ASN A 66 -4.07 -7.88 -6.34
C ASN A 66 -3.52 -6.48 -6.68
N ARG A 67 -2.55 -5.98 -5.88
CA ARG A 67 -1.89 -4.70 -6.16
C ARG A 67 -0.60 -4.85 -6.90
N VAL A 68 -0.25 -3.76 -7.59
CA VAL A 68 1.07 -3.59 -8.18
C VAL A 68 1.71 -2.35 -7.58
N LEU A 69 2.81 -2.54 -6.86
CA LEU A 69 3.66 -1.51 -6.29
C LEU A 69 5.01 -1.56 -7.01
N HIS A 70 5.35 -0.50 -7.73
CA HIS A 70 6.58 -0.43 -8.47
C HIS A 70 7.21 0.97 -8.44
N VAL A 71 8.36 1.11 -9.06
CA VAL A 71 9.25 2.26 -8.96
C VAL A 71 9.89 2.57 -10.31
N SER A 72 10.38 3.78 -10.51
CA SER A 72 11.14 4.15 -11.71
C SER A 72 12.63 4.27 -11.44
N HIS A 73 13.44 3.75 -12.36
CA HIS A 73 14.88 3.85 -12.33
C HIS A 73 15.38 5.28 -12.67
N LYS A 74 16.61 5.57 -12.26
CA LYS A 74 17.32 6.78 -12.64
C LYS A 74 17.67 6.75 -14.12
N ASN A 75 17.36 7.82 -14.83
CA ASN A 75 17.65 7.95 -16.26
C ASN A 75 17.89 9.44 -16.62
N PRO A 76 18.35 9.78 -17.84
CA PRO A 76 18.66 11.16 -18.21
C PRO A 76 17.48 12.15 -18.09
N ARG A 77 16.23 11.69 -18.21
CA ARG A 77 15.01 12.51 -18.06
C ARG A 77 14.53 12.59 -16.60
N ASN A 78 14.88 11.59 -15.80
CA ASN A 78 14.60 11.52 -14.36
C ASN A 78 15.87 11.08 -13.62
N PRO A 79 16.83 11.99 -13.35
CA PRO A 79 18.11 11.65 -12.74
C PRO A 79 18.01 11.07 -11.32
N HIS A 80 16.91 11.33 -10.63
CA HIS A 80 16.66 10.82 -9.28
C HIS A 80 15.90 9.49 -9.28
N GLY A 81 15.25 9.12 -10.39
CA GLY A 81 14.26 8.05 -10.41
C GLY A 81 13.00 8.45 -9.63
N ALA A 82 12.12 7.48 -9.39
CA ALA A 82 10.93 7.69 -8.57
C ALA A 82 10.78 6.50 -7.60
N PRO A 83 11.16 6.66 -6.32
CA PRO A 83 10.90 5.67 -5.28
C PRO A 83 9.43 5.64 -4.92
N LEU A 84 8.98 4.57 -4.28
CA LEU A 84 7.65 4.49 -3.70
C LEU A 84 7.74 4.59 -2.18
N ILE A 85 7.13 5.62 -1.63
CA ILE A 85 7.09 5.87 -0.19
C ILE A 85 5.63 5.88 0.28
N ILE A 86 5.31 5.03 1.24
CA ILE A 86 3.99 4.94 1.85
C ILE A 86 4.15 5.13 3.34
N GLY A 87 3.42 6.07 3.91
CA GLY A 87 3.44 6.41 5.33
C GLY A 87 2.80 5.37 6.23
N ASP A 88 2.59 5.77 7.47
CA ASP A 88 1.93 4.99 8.51
C ASP A 88 0.40 5.08 8.38
N ASP A 89 -0.30 4.06 8.89
CA ASP A 89 -1.78 4.03 8.96
C ASP A 89 -2.48 4.18 7.59
N VAL A 90 -1.84 3.75 6.50
CA VAL A 90 -2.38 3.86 5.15
C VAL A 90 -3.19 2.62 4.77
N THR A 91 -4.38 2.84 4.21
CA THR A 91 -5.20 1.79 3.60
C THR A 91 -5.12 1.87 2.08
N VAL A 92 -4.49 0.87 1.45
CA VAL A 92 -4.45 0.76 -0.02
C VAL A 92 -5.49 -0.25 -0.48
N GLY A 93 -6.59 0.19 -1.04
CA GLY A 93 -7.78 -0.58 -1.49
C GLY A 93 -7.49 -1.57 -2.63
N HIS A 94 -8.30 -2.67 -2.83
CA HIS A 94 -8.09 -3.77 -3.79
C HIS A 94 -7.80 -3.31 -5.22
N GLY A 95 -6.84 -3.94 -5.93
CA GLY A 95 -6.53 -3.67 -7.33
C GLY A 95 -5.87 -2.31 -7.63
N VAL A 96 -5.37 -1.60 -6.62
CA VAL A 96 -4.67 -0.31 -6.80
C VAL A 96 -3.29 -0.53 -7.45
N ILE A 97 -2.86 0.40 -8.29
CA ILE A 97 -1.50 0.49 -8.81
C ILE A 97 -0.83 1.74 -8.24
N LEU A 98 0.30 1.57 -7.54
CA LEU A 98 1.16 2.64 -7.07
C LEU A 98 2.50 2.55 -7.81
N HIS A 99 2.87 3.62 -8.50
CA HIS A 99 4.11 3.66 -9.26
C HIS A 99 4.89 4.92 -8.91
N GLY A 100 6.05 4.77 -8.25
CA GLY A 100 6.99 5.85 -8.00
C GLY A 100 6.44 7.09 -7.29
N CYS A 101 5.48 6.93 -6.35
CA CYS A 101 4.77 8.03 -5.72
C CYS A 101 5.02 8.11 -4.20
N THR A 102 4.55 9.18 -3.58
CA THR A 102 4.60 9.38 -2.12
C THR A 102 3.19 9.47 -1.57
N ILE A 103 2.86 8.60 -0.60
CA ILE A 103 1.59 8.58 0.12
C ILE A 103 1.87 8.96 1.57
N GLY A 104 1.27 10.03 2.05
CA GLY A 104 1.35 10.49 3.44
C GLY A 104 0.63 9.56 4.41
N ASN A 105 0.78 9.85 5.70
CA ASN A 105 0.15 9.05 6.77
C ASN A 105 -1.38 9.13 6.71
N ALA A 106 -2.04 8.09 7.20
CA ALA A 106 -3.49 8.02 7.33
C ALA A 106 -4.24 8.34 6.03
N CYS A 107 -3.73 7.92 4.87
CA CYS A 107 -4.43 8.01 3.60
C CYS A 107 -5.28 6.76 3.33
N LEU A 108 -6.41 6.93 2.66
CA LEU A 108 -7.19 5.83 2.10
C LEU A 108 -7.21 5.94 0.58
N ILE A 109 -6.67 4.91 -0.08
CA ILE A 109 -6.63 4.82 -1.53
C ILE A 109 -7.72 3.85 -1.99
N GLY A 110 -8.76 4.39 -2.61
CA GLY A 110 -9.91 3.62 -3.08
C GLY A 110 -9.54 2.57 -4.13
N MET A 111 -10.30 1.47 -4.14
CA MET A 111 -10.11 0.30 -5.02
C MET A 111 -9.92 0.68 -6.49
N GLY A 112 -9.00 0.02 -7.18
CA GLY A 112 -8.77 0.20 -8.62
C GLY A 112 -8.19 1.55 -9.03
N SER A 113 -7.69 2.34 -8.09
CA SER A 113 -7.02 3.61 -8.40
C SER A 113 -5.62 3.40 -8.98
N LEU A 114 -5.16 4.38 -9.77
CA LEU A 114 -3.81 4.43 -10.33
C LEU A 114 -3.13 5.72 -9.90
N ILE A 115 -1.96 5.62 -9.28
CA ILE A 115 -1.15 6.77 -8.86
C ILE A 115 0.23 6.67 -9.53
N MET A 116 0.61 7.73 -10.27
CA MET A 116 1.78 7.74 -11.14
C MET A 116 3.00 8.41 -10.47
N ASP A 117 4.14 8.38 -11.17
CA ASP A 117 5.45 8.84 -10.69
C ASP A 117 5.43 10.27 -10.14
N ASN A 118 6.14 10.44 -9.02
CA ASN A 118 6.29 11.72 -8.34
C ASN A 118 4.99 12.38 -7.87
N ALA A 119 3.85 11.68 -7.96
CA ALA A 119 2.63 12.16 -7.33
C ALA A 119 2.77 12.09 -5.81
N VAL A 120 2.22 13.09 -5.13
CA VAL A 120 2.25 13.20 -3.67
C VAL A 120 0.82 13.31 -3.14
N LEU A 121 0.44 12.40 -2.26
CA LEU A 121 -0.76 12.52 -1.45
C LEU A 121 -0.33 12.96 -0.05
N GLU A 122 -0.73 14.16 0.36
CA GLU A 122 -0.46 14.65 1.71
C GLU A 122 -1.26 13.82 2.75
N PRO A 123 -0.88 13.81 4.05
CA PRO A 123 -1.56 13.03 5.07
C PRO A 123 -3.08 13.27 5.10
N GLU A 124 -3.83 12.28 5.57
CA GLU A 124 -5.29 12.34 5.71
C GLU A 124 -6.01 12.68 4.39
N THR A 125 -5.53 12.11 3.28
CA THR A 125 -6.18 12.21 1.97
C THR A 125 -7.03 10.98 1.70
N LEU A 126 -8.29 11.18 1.27
CA LEU A 126 -9.16 10.12 0.76
C LEU A 126 -9.23 10.19 -0.76
N LEU A 127 -8.72 9.17 -1.42
CA LEU A 127 -8.84 9.00 -2.87
C LEU A 127 -9.94 8.00 -3.18
N GLY A 128 -11.02 8.43 -3.83
CA GLY A 128 -12.14 7.56 -4.19
C GLY A 128 -11.77 6.52 -5.24
N ALA A 129 -12.53 5.43 -5.26
CA ALA A 129 -12.28 4.26 -6.10
C ALA A 129 -12.20 4.60 -7.60
N GLY A 130 -11.33 3.90 -8.34
CA GLY A 130 -11.15 4.06 -9.78
C GLY A 130 -10.49 5.37 -10.22
N SER A 131 -9.97 6.17 -9.30
CA SER A 131 -9.34 7.46 -9.61
C SER A 131 -7.96 7.30 -10.26
N LEU A 132 -7.54 8.33 -11.01
CA LEU A 132 -6.20 8.43 -11.60
C LEU A 132 -5.51 9.70 -11.10
N VAL A 133 -4.38 9.55 -10.42
CA VAL A 133 -3.51 10.66 -10.04
C VAL A 133 -2.33 10.70 -11.01
N ALA A 134 -2.28 11.76 -11.81
CA ALA A 134 -1.25 11.93 -12.83
C ALA A 134 0.13 12.23 -12.20
N GLU A 135 1.18 12.04 -12.99
CA GLU A 135 2.56 12.36 -12.60
C GLU A 135 2.69 13.77 -12.05
N ASN A 136 3.55 13.93 -11.03
CA ASN A 136 3.89 15.21 -10.40
C ASN A 136 2.68 15.95 -9.77
N SER A 137 1.53 15.29 -9.62
CA SER A 137 0.36 15.89 -8.97
C SER A 137 0.52 15.90 -7.45
N VAL A 138 -0.01 16.94 -6.80
CA VAL A 138 -0.07 17.02 -5.34
C VAL A 138 -1.53 17.09 -4.90
N LEU A 139 -1.94 16.11 -4.10
CA LEU A 139 -3.25 16.06 -3.44
C LEU A 139 -3.09 16.55 -2.02
N ARG A 140 -3.77 17.66 -1.68
CA ARG A 140 -3.67 18.30 -0.37
C ARG A 140 -4.40 17.51 0.71
N SER A 141 -3.89 17.59 1.92
CA SER A 141 -4.41 16.98 3.14
C SER A 141 -5.88 17.38 3.41
N GLY A 142 -6.65 16.46 4.01
CA GLY A 142 -7.99 16.71 4.50
C GLY A 142 -9.08 16.80 3.43
N PHE A 143 -8.85 16.29 2.22
CA PHE A 143 -9.83 16.33 1.13
C PHE A 143 -10.15 14.95 0.56
N LEU A 144 -11.41 14.82 0.09
CA LEU A 144 -11.82 13.78 -0.84
C LEU A 144 -11.46 14.17 -2.27
N TYR A 145 -10.79 13.25 -2.98
CA TYR A 145 -10.48 13.38 -4.40
C TYR A 145 -11.15 12.26 -5.20
N LEU A 146 -11.66 12.59 -6.39
CA LEU A 146 -12.29 11.62 -7.32
C LEU A 146 -11.94 11.96 -8.77
N GLY A 147 -11.96 10.95 -9.62
CA GLY A 147 -11.99 11.10 -11.07
C GLY A 147 -10.69 10.73 -11.80
N ARG A 148 -10.72 10.88 -13.12
CA ARG A 148 -9.61 10.55 -14.04
C ARG A 148 -9.38 11.71 -15.02
N PRO A 149 -8.50 12.68 -14.70
CA PRO A 149 -7.64 12.76 -13.51
C PRO A 149 -8.41 13.14 -12.24
N ALA A 150 -7.86 12.74 -11.09
CA ALA A 150 -8.44 13.02 -9.78
C ALA A 150 -8.49 14.53 -9.50
N LYS A 151 -9.62 15.00 -9.00
CA LYS A 151 -9.85 16.39 -8.61
C LYS A 151 -10.39 16.47 -7.19
N PRO A 152 -10.10 17.56 -6.44
CA PRO A 152 -10.70 17.76 -5.13
C PRO A 152 -12.21 17.91 -5.26
N VAL A 153 -12.96 17.23 -4.41
CA VAL A 153 -14.43 17.27 -4.38
C VAL A 153 -14.91 18.12 -3.22
N ARG A 154 -14.42 17.85 -2.02
CA ARG A 154 -14.76 18.59 -0.78
C ARG A 154 -13.78 18.26 0.33
N PRO A 155 -13.73 19.07 1.41
CA PRO A 155 -13.06 18.68 2.63
C PRO A 155 -13.66 17.39 3.23
N LEU A 156 -12.87 16.63 3.97
CA LEU A 156 -13.33 15.50 4.77
C LEU A 156 -14.01 16.01 6.05
N SER A 157 -15.01 15.27 6.52
CA SER A 157 -15.57 15.48 7.86
C SER A 157 -14.64 14.87 8.94
N ALA A 158 -14.87 15.23 10.21
CA ALA A 158 -14.13 14.63 11.32
C ALA A 158 -14.32 13.10 11.37
N GLU A 159 -15.54 12.63 11.15
CA GLU A 159 -15.87 11.19 11.12
C GLU A 159 -15.15 10.46 9.97
N GLU A 160 -14.98 11.11 8.82
CA GLU A 160 -14.23 10.53 7.70
C GLU A 160 -12.73 10.45 8.03
N ILE A 161 -12.15 11.46 8.67
CA ILE A 161 -10.76 11.42 9.15
C ILE A 161 -10.59 10.29 10.17
N ASP A 162 -11.48 10.17 11.16
CA ASP A 162 -11.46 9.07 12.13
C ASP A 162 -11.56 7.70 11.45
N TYR A 163 -12.35 7.59 10.37
CA TYR A 163 -12.49 6.37 9.59
C TYR A 163 -11.19 5.97 8.87
N LEU A 164 -10.36 6.92 8.43
CA LEU A 164 -9.05 6.60 7.84
C LEU A 164 -8.19 5.80 8.83
N TYR A 165 -8.09 6.26 10.07
CA TYR A 165 -7.37 5.56 11.13
C TYR A 165 -8.05 4.25 11.56
N TYR A 166 -9.38 4.24 11.62
CA TYR A 166 -10.13 3.01 11.91
C TYR A 166 -9.85 1.92 10.88
N SER A 167 -9.90 2.24 9.60
CA SER A 167 -9.64 1.31 8.50
C SER A 167 -8.26 0.65 8.64
N ALA A 168 -7.23 1.43 8.91
CA ALA A 168 -5.88 0.89 9.11
C ALA A 168 -5.82 -0.06 10.32
N ARG A 169 -6.37 0.33 11.47
CA ARG A 169 -6.43 -0.51 12.68
C ARG A 169 -7.22 -1.80 12.48
N HIS A 170 -8.32 -1.75 11.72
CA HIS A 170 -9.09 -2.93 11.38
C HIS A 170 -8.23 -3.97 10.67
N TYR A 171 -7.43 -3.57 9.68
CA TYR A 171 -6.54 -4.48 8.96
C TYR A 171 -5.37 -5.01 9.81
N VAL A 172 -4.90 -4.26 10.81
CA VAL A 172 -3.97 -4.79 11.81
C VAL A 172 -4.60 -5.95 12.60
N THR A 173 -5.85 -5.79 13.02
CA THR A 173 -6.58 -6.84 13.72
C THR A 173 -6.81 -8.05 12.82
N LEU A 174 -7.28 -7.81 11.60
CA LEU A 174 -7.58 -8.86 10.64
C LEU A 174 -6.34 -9.69 10.26
N SER A 175 -5.20 -9.05 9.99
CA SER A 175 -3.95 -9.75 9.66
C SER A 175 -3.45 -10.65 10.80
N ARG A 176 -3.69 -10.25 12.05
CA ARG A 176 -3.36 -11.08 13.23
C ARG A 176 -4.23 -12.34 13.26
N GLN A 177 -5.52 -12.24 12.91
CA GLN A 177 -6.42 -13.41 12.83
C GLN A 177 -5.95 -14.39 11.76
N TYR A 178 -5.48 -13.90 10.60
CA TYR A 178 -4.90 -14.76 9.55
C TYR A 178 -3.58 -15.44 9.97
N GLY A 179 -2.81 -14.83 10.84
CA GLY A 179 -1.56 -15.38 11.36
C GLY A 179 -1.74 -16.34 12.54
N MET A 180 -2.96 -16.46 13.08
CA MET A 180 -3.28 -17.40 14.16
C MET A 180 -3.71 -18.76 13.58
N PRO A 181 -3.37 -19.89 14.25
CA PRO A 181 -4.03 -21.15 13.91
C PRO A 181 -5.53 -21.00 14.14
N PRO A 182 -6.39 -21.59 13.28
CA PRO A 182 -7.83 -21.54 13.49
C PRO A 182 -8.16 -22.06 14.89
N PRO A 183 -9.07 -21.42 15.62
CA PRO A 183 -9.57 -21.96 16.87
C PRO A 183 -10.13 -23.37 16.60
N ALA A 184 -9.88 -24.30 17.51
CA ALA A 184 -10.15 -25.74 17.31
C ALA A 184 -11.64 -26.06 17.02
N ASP A 185 -12.57 -25.11 17.26
CA ASP A 185 -14.02 -25.34 17.21
C ASP A 185 -14.88 -24.11 16.75
N ASP A 186 -14.35 -23.14 16.03
CA ASP A 186 -15.18 -22.02 15.53
C ASP A 186 -15.45 -22.12 14.02
N VAL A 187 -16.57 -22.75 13.71
CA VAL A 187 -17.31 -22.53 12.47
C VAL A 187 -17.81 -21.08 12.48
N TYR A 188 -17.51 -20.33 11.42
CA TYR A 188 -18.07 -19.01 11.14
C TYR A 188 -19.55 -18.98 11.54
N ARG A 189 -19.88 -18.34 12.63
CA ARG A 189 -21.26 -17.97 12.94
C ARG A 189 -21.51 -16.61 12.30
N ASP A 190 -22.23 -16.62 11.18
CA ASP A 190 -22.94 -15.46 10.69
C ASP A 190 -23.90 -15.02 11.81
N GLU A 191 -23.55 -13.97 12.53
CA GLU A 191 -24.53 -13.23 13.31
C GLU A 191 -25.22 -12.26 12.34
N GLY A 192 -26.44 -12.67 11.88
CA GLY A 192 -27.35 -11.94 11.01
C GLY A 192 -27.86 -10.61 11.59
#